data_fea9a7ef534651bcbf7709a48f684d98
#
_entry.id   fea9a7ef534651bcbf7709a48f684d98
#
_cell.length_a   1.000
_cell.length_b   1.000
_cell.length_c   1.000
_cell.angle_alpha   90.00
_cell.angle_beta   90.00
_cell.angle_gamma   90.00
#
_symmetry.space_group_name_H-M   'P 1'
#
loop_
_entity.id
_entity.type
_entity.pdbx_description
1 polymer ?
#
loop_
_entity_poly.entity_id
_entity_poly.type
_entity_poly.pdbx_seq_one_letter_code
_entity_poly.pdbx_strand_id
1 'polypeptide(L)'
;MKSKNSLFIVIILLIFVNCEYFSTTPKLAIARVQDKYLFFNEIKDKIPINLSKEDSIVLVRNKIINWAKKHILNEKALINLNIEEQNNLLNLVESYKSDLFSHSYQEKMVKSSMDTLISDYDVENYYNLNKSNFKLNQDLVKARFMKIKSNNYNINDVRNRFKRFNQEDVVFLDSISLQFSSFSFNDSVWINKDLFFSKLPDIKTYVKNNIVKKALFYQLEDSLELYLIKINKSIFRNDVSPLDYIRPTLKQILLNKKKLEFVRNFEKDLIDDAIQNKELEIYETN
;
A
#
# COMPACT_ATOMS: atom_id res chain seq x y z
N MET A 1 -5.02 20.70 84.05
CA MET A 1 -4.90 21.44 82.76
C MET A 1 -3.69 21.09 81.92
N LYS A 2 -2.72 20.26 82.37
CA LYS A 2 -1.53 19.85 81.58
C LYS A 2 -1.69 18.74 80.58
N SER A 3 -2.72 17.91 80.72
CA SER A 3 -2.93 16.67 79.87
C SER A 3 -3.53 16.97 78.47
N LYS A 4 -4.43 18.00 78.33
CA LYS A 4 -5.08 18.34 77.07
C LYS A 4 -4.11 18.98 76.04
N ASN A 5 -3.13 19.74 76.53
CA ASN A 5 -2.15 20.37 75.61
C ASN A 5 -1.15 19.37 75.04
N SER A 6 -0.81 18.29 75.79
CA SER A 6 0.07 17.22 75.32
C SER A 6 -0.56 16.38 74.23
N LEU A 7 -1.89 16.12 74.34
CA LEU A 7 -2.62 15.37 73.32
C LEU A 7 -2.74 16.15 72.00
N PHE A 8 -2.90 17.49 72.09
CA PHE A 8 -3.02 18.38 70.93
C PHE A 8 -1.69 18.50 70.15
N ILE A 9 -0.57 18.51 70.87
CA ILE A 9 0.78 18.55 70.27
C ILE A 9 1.09 17.23 69.56
N VAL A 10 0.69 16.06 70.08
CA VAL A 10 0.86 14.75 69.46
C VAL A 10 0.02 14.62 68.16
N ILE A 11 -1.20 15.17 68.12
CA ILE A 11 -2.05 15.16 66.93
C ILE A 11 -1.48 16.08 65.85
N ILE A 12 -0.91 17.24 66.19
CA ILE A 12 -0.23 18.11 65.22
C ILE A 12 1.04 17.47 64.67
N LEU A 13 1.81 16.75 65.48
CA LEU A 13 3.01 16.03 65.03
C LEU A 13 2.68 14.90 64.05
N LEU A 14 1.50 14.23 64.22
CA LEU A 14 1.04 13.15 63.31
C LEU A 14 0.61 13.67 61.92
N ILE A 15 0.24 14.95 61.80
CA ILE A 15 -0.16 15.54 60.52
C ILE A 15 1.07 15.83 59.64
N PHE A 16 2.25 16.08 60.24
CA PHE A 16 3.48 16.34 59.46
C PHE A 16 4.19 15.09 58.91
N VAL A 17 3.83 13.90 59.39
CA VAL A 17 4.49 12.65 58.94
C VAL A 17 3.88 12.09 57.64
N ASN A 18 2.74 12.61 57.15
CA ASN A 18 2.05 12.07 55.99
C ASN A 18 2.39 12.73 54.63
N CYS A 19 3.42 13.62 54.59
CA CYS A 19 3.72 14.35 53.35
C CYS A 19 4.79 13.72 52.47
N GLU A 20 5.41 12.58 52.84
CA GLU A 20 6.47 11.92 52.03
C GLU A 20 6.03 10.64 51.33
N TYR A 21 4.75 10.25 51.37
CA TYR A 21 4.32 8.91 50.90
C TYR A 21 3.82 8.86 49.46
N PHE A 22 4.03 9.91 48.66
CA PHE A 22 3.45 9.92 47.30
C PHE A 22 4.39 10.36 46.18
N SER A 23 5.61 9.81 46.13
CA SER A 23 6.42 9.90 44.90
C SER A 23 7.37 8.72 44.73
N THR A 24 6.84 7.51 44.78
CA THR A 24 7.60 6.35 44.28
C THR A 24 7.59 6.39 42.75
N THR A 25 8.71 6.84 42.18
CA THR A 25 8.96 6.70 40.75
C THR A 25 8.74 5.22 40.38
N PRO A 26 7.86 4.89 39.44
CA PRO A 26 7.67 3.50 39.04
C PRO A 26 9.00 2.88 38.64
N LYS A 27 9.35 1.73 39.20
CA LYS A 27 10.67 1.05 39.06
C LYS A 27 11.18 0.83 37.63
N LEU A 28 10.34 1.06 36.59
CA LEU A 28 10.66 0.86 35.18
C LEU A 28 10.49 2.11 34.31
N ALA A 29 10.24 3.28 34.93
CA ALA A 29 10.13 4.54 34.19
C ALA A 29 11.52 5.02 33.74
N ILE A 30 11.64 5.43 32.48
CA ILE A 30 12.88 5.95 31.87
C ILE A 30 12.87 7.48 31.72
N ALA A 31 11.71 8.12 31.85
CA ALA A 31 11.56 9.57 31.90
C ALA A 31 10.27 9.96 32.61
N ARG A 32 10.22 11.23 33.08
CA ARG A 32 9.04 11.83 33.72
C ARG A 32 8.87 13.26 33.24
N VAL A 33 7.64 13.66 32.98
CA VAL A 33 7.22 15.07 32.83
C VAL A 33 6.00 15.28 33.71
N GLN A 34 6.14 16.06 34.78
CA GLN A 34 5.11 16.25 35.81
C GLN A 34 4.61 14.91 36.40
N ASP A 35 3.34 14.55 36.20
CA ASP A 35 2.70 13.32 36.63
C ASP A 35 2.75 12.19 35.59
N LYS A 36 3.25 12.46 34.39
CA LYS A 36 3.34 11.48 33.29
C LYS A 36 4.69 10.82 33.25
N TYR A 37 4.69 9.49 33.14
CA TYR A 37 5.87 8.65 33.06
C TYR A 37 5.99 8.01 31.69
N LEU A 38 7.21 7.93 31.18
CA LEU A 38 7.53 7.15 29.99
C LEU A 38 8.20 5.85 30.42
N PHE A 39 7.72 4.73 29.93
CA PHE A 39 8.30 3.41 30.18
C PHE A 39 9.06 2.92 28.96
N PHE A 40 10.11 2.12 29.18
CA PHE A 40 10.94 1.59 28.10
C PHE A 40 10.14 0.73 27.11
N ASN A 41 9.16 -0.04 27.58
CA ASN A 41 8.29 -0.84 26.73
C ASN A 41 7.48 -0.05 25.68
N GLU A 42 7.23 1.24 25.92
CA GLU A 42 6.50 2.12 24.98
C GLU A 42 7.36 2.55 23.78
N ILE A 43 8.69 2.45 23.91
CA ILE A 43 9.61 2.85 22.85
C ILE A 43 10.45 1.70 22.28
N LYS A 44 10.51 0.54 22.96
CA LYS A 44 11.36 -0.60 22.56
C LYS A 44 11.12 -1.07 21.13
N ASP A 45 9.87 -1.16 20.70
CA ASP A 45 9.48 -1.63 19.36
C ASP A 45 9.85 -0.62 18.24
N LYS A 46 10.21 0.60 18.63
CA LYS A 46 10.66 1.67 17.74
C LYS A 46 12.20 1.77 17.68
N ILE A 47 12.90 0.84 18.28
CA ILE A 47 14.37 0.75 18.31
C ILE A 47 14.78 -0.44 17.44
N PRO A 48 15.48 -0.25 16.31
CA PRO A 48 15.96 -1.34 15.49
C PRO A 48 16.95 -2.26 16.25
N ILE A 49 16.84 -3.54 16.02
CA ILE A 49 17.64 -4.57 16.75
C ILE A 49 19.13 -4.51 16.34
N ASN A 50 19.45 -4.02 15.16
CA ASN A 50 20.79 -4.07 14.57
C ASN A 50 21.61 -2.78 14.76
N LEU A 51 21.30 -1.96 15.78
CA LEU A 51 22.05 -0.75 16.07
C LEU A 51 23.28 -1.05 16.94
N SER A 52 24.33 -0.23 16.79
CA SER A 52 25.41 -0.20 17.78
C SER A 52 24.88 0.23 19.15
N LYS A 53 25.62 -0.10 20.22
CA LYS A 53 25.23 0.29 21.57
C LYS A 53 25.16 1.83 21.70
N GLU A 54 26.10 2.52 21.10
CA GLU A 54 26.20 3.99 21.08
C GLU A 54 24.99 4.61 20.34
N ASP A 55 24.68 4.13 19.14
CA ASP A 55 23.54 4.61 18.34
C ASP A 55 22.20 4.33 19.05
N SER A 56 22.09 3.17 19.70
CA SER A 56 20.91 2.82 20.48
C SER A 56 20.68 3.81 21.64
N ILE A 57 21.74 4.18 22.38
CA ILE A 57 21.65 5.16 23.46
C ILE A 57 21.21 6.52 22.92
N VAL A 58 21.79 6.98 21.81
CA VAL A 58 21.41 8.25 21.17
C VAL A 58 19.95 8.22 20.72
N LEU A 59 19.52 7.13 20.10
CA LEU A 59 18.13 6.99 19.64
C LEU A 59 17.14 7.00 20.82
N VAL A 60 17.41 6.26 21.89
CA VAL A 60 16.58 6.24 23.11
C VAL A 60 16.49 7.63 23.71
N ARG A 61 17.62 8.35 23.85
CA ARG A 61 17.64 9.72 24.35
C ARG A 61 16.78 10.65 23.48
N ASN A 62 16.89 10.56 22.16
CA ASN A 62 16.10 11.35 21.25
C ASN A 62 14.58 11.02 21.37
N LYS A 63 14.22 9.77 21.56
CA LYS A 63 12.83 9.37 21.83
C LYS A 63 12.30 9.97 23.13
N ILE A 64 13.09 9.92 24.20
CA ILE A 64 12.75 10.53 25.49
C ILE A 64 12.54 12.05 25.34
N ILE A 65 13.49 12.75 24.68
CA ILE A 65 13.38 14.20 24.47
C ILE A 65 12.14 14.56 23.67
N ASN A 66 11.84 13.82 22.59
CA ASN A 66 10.67 14.08 21.77
C ASN A 66 9.36 13.80 22.51
N TRP A 67 9.31 12.75 23.32
CA TRP A 67 8.19 12.46 24.21
C TRP A 67 7.99 13.60 25.23
N ALA A 68 9.05 14.00 25.93
CA ALA A 68 9.00 15.08 26.90
C ALA A 68 8.55 16.40 26.28
N LYS A 69 9.13 16.77 25.11
CA LYS A 69 8.75 17.98 24.35
C LYS A 69 7.26 17.97 24.01
N LYS A 70 6.71 16.84 23.54
CA LYS A 70 5.29 16.71 23.22
C LYS A 70 4.41 16.97 24.44
N HIS A 71 4.74 16.38 25.60
CA HIS A 71 3.97 16.56 26.83
C HIS A 71 4.05 18.00 27.35
N ILE A 72 5.25 18.57 27.38
CA ILE A 72 5.44 19.97 27.82
C ILE A 72 4.66 20.94 26.92
N LEU A 73 4.72 20.75 25.58
CA LEU A 73 3.97 21.60 24.66
C LEU A 73 2.46 21.44 24.83
N ASN A 74 1.99 20.22 25.06
CA ASN A 74 0.56 19.98 25.30
C ASN A 74 0.08 20.69 26.60
N GLU A 75 0.84 20.59 27.69
CA GLU A 75 0.53 21.32 28.95
C GLU A 75 0.52 22.82 28.72
N LYS A 76 1.50 23.35 28.00
CA LYS A 76 1.52 24.76 27.65
C LYS A 76 0.35 25.18 26.79
N ALA A 77 -0.07 24.36 25.87
CA ALA A 77 -1.26 24.59 25.03
C ALA A 77 -2.53 24.68 25.90
N LEU A 78 -2.73 23.74 26.82
CA LEU A 78 -3.89 23.73 27.72
C LEU A 78 -3.97 24.99 28.61
N ILE A 79 -2.82 25.61 28.93
CA ILE A 79 -2.79 26.83 29.74
C ILE A 79 -2.96 28.10 28.89
N ASN A 80 -2.43 28.12 27.67
CA ASN A 80 -2.32 29.35 26.87
C ASN A 80 -3.38 29.47 25.76
N LEU A 81 -4.01 28.37 25.32
CA LEU A 81 -5.13 28.44 24.41
C LEU A 81 -6.39 28.85 25.17
N ASN A 82 -7.22 29.70 24.56
CA ASN A 82 -8.52 30.03 25.13
C ASN A 82 -9.50 28.84 25.06
N ILE A 83 -10.60 28.96 25.82
CA ILE A 83 -11.59 27.86 25.94
C ILE A 83 -12.23 27.50 24.57
N GLU A 84 -12.46 28.49 23.71
CA GLU A 84 -13.04 28.25 22.38
C GLU A 84 -12.09 27.44 21.50
N GLU A 85 -10.80 27.81 21.47
CA GLU A 85 -9.76 27.06 20.76
C GLU A 85 -9.64 25.63 21.26
N GLN A 86 -9.63 25.43 22.60
CA GLN A 86 -9.59 24.09 23.20
C GLN A 86 -10.80 23.26 22.82
N ASN A 87 -12.02 23.82 22.89
CA ASN A 87 -13.25 23.14 22.52
C ASN A 87 -13.27 22.76 21.03
N ASN A 88 -12.80 23.65 20.16
CA ASN A 88 -12.67 23.34 18.73
C ASN A 88 -11.74 22.16 18.47
N LEU A 89 -10.59 22.11 19.17
CA LEU A 89 -9.67 20.98 19.07
C LEU A 89 -10.26 19.68 19.62
N LEU A 90 -10.98 19.73 20.74
CA LEU A 90 -11.65 18.57 21.32
C LEU A 90 -12.75 18.04 20.40
N ASN A 91 -13.54 18.93 19.79
CA ASN A 91 -14.56 18.55 18.81
C ASN A 91 -13.95 17.86 17.58
N LEU A 92 -12.80 18.36 17.08
CA LEU A 92 -12.07 17.71 15.99
C LEU A 92 -11.58 16.30 16.38
N VAL A 93 -11.06 16.13 17.59
CA VAL A 93 -10.62 14.82 18.10
C VAL A 93 -11.80 13.85 18.21
N GLU A 94 -12.95 14.29 18.73
CA GLU A 94 -14.13 13.44 18.88
C GLU A 94 -14.74 13.06 17.52
N SER A 95 -14.83 14.04 16.60
CA SER A 95 -15.25 13.75 15.21
C SER A 95 -14.33 12.71 14.56
N TYR A 96 -13.00 12.92 14.63
CA TYR A 96 -12.03 11.99 14.06
C TYR A 96 -12.11 10.59 14.67
N LYS A 97 -12.31 10.52 15.98
CA LYS A 97 -12.52 9.25 16.69
C LYS A 97 -13.76 8.54 16.18
N SER A 98 -14.90 9.25 16.05
CA SER A 98 -16.14 8.72 15.50
C SER A 98 -15.95 8.18 14.08
N ASP A 99 -15.29 8.95 13.21
CA ASP A 99 -14.99 8.56 11.84
C ASP A 99 -14.15 7.28 11.77
N LEU A 100 -13.11 7.18 12.63
CA LEU A 100 -12.26 5.98 12.70
C LEU A 100 -13.06 4.73 13.13
N PHE A 101 -13.92 4.85 14.14
CA PHE A 101 -14.73 3.72 14.58
C PHE A 101 -15.76 3.31 13.53
N SER A 102 -16.46 4.27 12.93
CA SER A 102 -17.45 4.02 11.87
C SER A 102 -16.79 3.36 10.67
N HIS A 103 -15.68 3.91 10.19
CA HIS A 103 -14.93 3.33 9.06
C HIS A 103 -14.40 1.93 9.37
N SER A 104 -13.85 1.72 10.57
CA SER A 104 -13.36 0.40 11.00
C SER A 104 -14.47 -0.64 11.06
N TYR A 105 -15.66 -0.23 11.48
CA TYR A 105 -16.82 -1.10 11.52
C TYR A 105 -17.32 -1.44 10.10
N GLN A 106 -17.42 -0.46 9.21
CA GLN A 106 -17.75 -0.67 7.80
C GLN A 106 -16.77 -1.64 7.12
N GLU A 107 -15.46 -1.44 7.31
CA GLU A 107 -14.42 -2.33 6.78
C GLU A 107 -14.58 -3.77 7.31
N LYS A 108 -14.90 -3.91 8.58
CA LYS A 108 -15.17 -5.23 9.19
C LYS A 108 -16.38 -5.90 8.53
N MET A 109 -17.47 -5.15 8.31
CA MET A 109 -18.68 -5.66 7.66
C MET A 109 -18.43 -6.02 6.20
N VAL A 110 -17.72 -5.18 5.45
CA VAL A 110 -17.28 -5.49 4.08
C VAL A 110 -16.50 -6.81 4.05
N LYS A 111 -15.53 -6.96 4.95
CA LYS A 111 -14.68 -8.17 4.99
C LYS A 111 -15.46 -9.45 5.38
N SER A 112 -16.46 -9.33 6.23
CA SER A 112 -17.22 -10.50 6.74
C SER A 112 -18.40 -10.89 5.89
N SER A 113 -19.05 -9.94 5.20
CA SER A 113 -20.39 -10.13 4.63
C SER A 113 -20.49 -9.82 3.13
N MET A 114 -19.51 -9.09 2.57
CA MET A 114 -19.54 -8.76 1.14
C MET A 114 -19.06 -9.96 0.31
N ASP A 115 -19.84 -10.34 -0.69
CA ASP A 115 -19.38 -11.24 -1.74
C ASP A 115 -18.34 -10.54 -2.65
N THR A 116 -17.12 -11.07 -2.69
CA THR A 116 -16.01 -10.52 -3.45
C THR A 116 -15.84 -11.12 -4.84
N LEU A 117 -16.69 -12.06 -5.24
CA LEU A 117 -16.63 -12.69 -6.54
C LEU A 117 -17.05 -11.72 -7.65
N ILE A 118 -16.19 -11.58 -8.63
CA ILE A 118 -16.45 -10.84 -9.87
C ILE A 118 -16.37 -11.84 -11.00
N SER A 119 -17.50 -12.08 -11.67
CA SER A 119 -17.57 -13.02 -12.79
C SER A 119 -16.87 -12.45 -14.02
N ASP A 120 -16.40 -13.33 -14.90
CA ASP A 120 -15.85 -12.91 -16.19
C ASP A 120 -16.93 -12.27 -17.08
N TYR A 121 -18.19 -12.67 -16.93
CA TYR A 121 -19.32 -12.03 -17.60
C TYR A 121 -19.47 -10.55 -17.18
N ASP A 122 -19.39 -10.26 -15.88
CA ASP A 122 -19.47 -8.88 -15.39
C ASP A 122 -18.33 -8.01 -15.93
N VAL A 123 -17.11 -8.57 -15.98
CA VAL A 123 -15.95 -7.90 -16.54
C VAL A 123 -16.15 -7.58 -18.02
N GLU A 124 -16.62 -8.55 -18.81
CA GLU A 124 -16.85 -8.39 -20.25
C GLU A 124 -17.97 -7.42 -20.55
N ASN A 125 -19.07 -7.51 -19.81
CA ASN A 125 -20.20 -6.60 -19.92
C ASN A 125 -19.79 -5.16 -19.59
N TYR A 126 -19.12 -4.96 -18.45
CA TYR A 126 -18.62 -3.65 -18.03
C TYR A 126 -17.64 -3.06 -19.05
N TYR A 127 -16.73 -3.87 -19.57
CA TYR A 127 -15.80 -3.45 -20.61
C TYR A 127 -16.54 -3.01 -21.87
N ASN A 128 -17.48 -3.78 -22.36
CA ASN A 128 -18.21 -3.47 -23.61
C ASN A 128 -19.01 -2.18 -23.49
N LEU A 129 -19.65 -1.95 -22.33
CA LEU A 129 -20.43 -0.73 -22.08
C LEU A 129 -19.56 0.53 -21.92
N ASN A 130 -18.30 0.37 -21.49
CA ASN A 130 -17.41 1.49 -21.17
C ASN A 130 -16.14 1.54 -22.03
N LYS A 131 -16.10 0.80 -23.12
CA LYS A 131 -14.90 0.55 -23.93
C LYS A 131 -14.16 1.81 -24.37
N SER A 132 -14.88 2.88 -24.69
CA SER A 132 -14.32 4.17 -25.10
C SER A 132 -13.51 4.89 -24.02
N ASN A 133 -13.76 4.55 -22.75
CA ASN A 133 -13.09 5.16 -21.60
C ASN A 133 -11.73 4.49 -21.30
N PHE A 134 -11.50 3.28 -21.84
CA PHE A 134 -10.29 2.51 -21.57
C PHE A 134 -9.24 2.71 -22.65
N LYS A 135 -8.70 3.91 -22.73
CA LYS A 135 -7.63 4.24 -23.66
C LYS A 135 -6.25 3.96 -23.05
N LEU A 136 -5.36 3.45 -23.87
CA LEU A 136 -3.98 3.21 -23.48
C LEU A 136 -3.22 4.52 -23.25
N ASN A 137 -2.45 4.57 -22.18
CA ASN A 137 -1.51 5.67 -21.92
C ASN A 137 -0.08 5.36 -22.43
N GLN A 138 0.12 4.17 -23.01
CA GLN A 138 1.42 3.67 -23.49
C GLN A 138 1.23 2.71 -24.67
N ASP A 139 2.30 2.47 -25.44
CA ASP A 139 2.30 1.47 -26.49
C ASP A 139 2.46 0.08 -25.89
N LEU A 140 1.71 -0.89 -26.41
CA LEU A 140 1.77 -2.28 -26.01
C LEU A 140 2.17 -3.16 -27.19
N VAL A 141 2.89 -4.24 -26.90
CA VAL A 141 3.26 -5.25 -27.87
C VAL A 141 2.99 -6.67 -27.33
N LYS A 142 2.60 -7.57 -28.22
CA LYS A 142 2.71 -9.03 -28.03
C LYS A 142 3.95 -9.47 -28.78
N ALA A 143 4.99 -9.86 -28.04
CA ALA A 143 6.31 -10.05 -28.63
C ALA A 143 7.11 -11.13 -27.91
N ARG A 144 8.00 -11.80 -28.65
CA ARG A 144 9.01 -12.69 -28.10
C ARG A 144 10.41 -12.24 -28.49
N PHE A 145 11.37 -12.58 -27.67
CA PHE A 145 12.77 -12.35 -27.96
C PHE A 145 13.63 -13.50 -27.43
N MET A 146 14.82 -13.62 -28.02
CA MET A 146 15.85 -14.53 -27.58
C MET A 146 17.23 -13.90 -27.82
N LYS A 147 18.14 -14.16 -26.90
CA LYS A 147 19.53 -13.76 -26.92
C LYS A 147 20.40 -15.02 -26.83
N ILE A 148 21.24 -15.26 -27.81
CA ILE A 148 22.11 -16.44 -27.91
C ILE A 148 23.49 -16.02 -28.37
N LYS A 149 24.55 -16.75 -27.93
CA LYS A 149 25.91 -16.51 -28.40
C LYS A 149 26.01 -16.66 -29.91
N SER A 150 26.66 -15.71 -30.60
CA SER A 150 26.80 -15.70 -32.07
C SER A 150 27.61 -16.89 -32.62
N ASN A 151 28.48 -17.49 -31.80
CA ASN A 151 29.28 -18.66 -32.15
C ASN A 151 28.55 -20.01 -31.84
N ASN A 152 27.24 -20.03 -31.56
CA ASN A 152 26.49 -21.25 -31.31
C ASN A 152 26.44 -22.08 -32.64
N TYR A 153 26.82 -23.36 -32.56
CA TYR A 153 26.91 -24.23 -33.75
C TYR A 153 25.56 -24.48 -34.44
N ASN A 154 24.43 -24.37 -33.68
CA ASN A 154 23.07 -24.60 -34.21
C ASN A 154 22.34 -23.29 -34.55
N ILE A 155 23.05 -22.18 -34.67
CA ILE A 155 22.44 -20.83 -34.76
C ILE A 155 21.42 -20.69 -35.91
N ASN A 156 21.66 -21.33 -37.06
CA ASN A 156 20.76 -21.27 -38.19
C ASN A 156 19.46 -22.05 -37.96
N ASP A 157 19.53 -23.21 -37.33
CA ASP A 157 18.33 -24.01 -36.98
C ASP A 157 17.53 -23.27 -35.89
N VAL A 158 18.19 -22.77 -34.87
CA VAL A 158 17.56 -21.98 -33.81
C VAL A 158 16.86 -20.75 -34.39
N ARG A 159 17.51 -20.01 -35.30
CA ARG A 159 16.90 -18.85 -35.98
C ARG A 159 15.65 -19.21 -36.77
N ASN A 160 15.71 -20.29 -37.53
CA ASN A 160 14.58 -20.74 -38.34
C ASN A 160 13.40 -21.20 -37.47
N ARG A 161 13.68 -21.94 -36.41
CA ARG A 161 12.67 -22.36 -35.43
C ARG A 161 12.06 -21.19 -34.67
N PHE A 162 12.87 -20.24 -34.18
CA PHE A 162 12.36 -19.05 -33.56
C PHE A 162 11.47 -18.21 -34.48
N LYS A 163 11.80 -18.15 -35.79
CA LYS A 163 11.00 -17.45 -36.80
C LYS A 163 9.68 -18.15 -37.08
N ARG A 164 9.68 -19.46 -37.25
CA ARG A 164 8.50 -20.30 -37.55
C ARG A 164 7.60 -20.48 -36.34
N PHE A 165 8.18 -20.87 -35.21
CA PHE A 165 7.61 -20.92 -33.86
C PHE A 165 6.30 -21.71 -33.75
N ASN A 166 6.25 -22.89 -34.38
CA ASN A 166 5.18 -23.87 -34.18
C ASN A 166 5.39 -24.66 -32.88
N GLN A 167 4.47 -25.56 -32.52
CA GLN A 167 4.55 -26.31 -31.27
C GLN A 167 5.85 -27.13 -31.12
N GLU A 168 6.30 -27.79 -32.22
CA GLU A 168 7.55 -28.55 -32.22
C GLU A 168 8.77 -27.62 -32.02
N ASP A 169 8.74 -26.44 -32.63
CA ASP A 169 9.80 -25.44 -32.48
C ASP A 169 9.91 -24.92 -31.07
N VAL A 170 8.77 -24.67 -30.41
CA VAL A 170 8.73 -24.23 -29.00
C VAL A 170 9.32 -25.30 -28.10
N VAL A 171 8.92 -26.57 -28.26
CA VAL A 171 9.47 -27.68 -27.47
C VAL A 171 10.97 -27.83 -27.69
N PHE A 172 11.45 -27.71 -28.91
CA PHE A 172 12.88 -27.76 -29.22
C PHE A 172 13.62 -26.56 -28.55
N LEU A 173 13.14 -25.35 -28.76
CA LEU A 173 13.77 -24.14 -28.16
C LEU A 173 13.79 -24.19 -26.63
N ASP A 174 12.73 -24.66 -26.00
CA ASP A 174 12.68 -24.87 -24.55
C ASP A 174 13.71 -25.90 -24.07
N SER A 175 13.87 -27.04 -24.85
CA SER A 175 14.84 -28.08 -24.48
C SER A 175 16.30 -27.62 -24.51
N ILE A 176 16.64 -26.58 -25.28
CA ILE A 176 17.97 -26.01 -25.38
C ILE A 176 18.10 -24.63 -24.69
N SER A 177 17.09 -24.25 -23.89
CA SER A 177 16.97 -22.90 -23.30
C SER A 177 18.17 -22.50 -22.41
N LEU A 178 18.87 -23.48 -21.82
CA LEU A 178 20.11 -23.24 -21.07
C LEU A 178 21.25 -22.65 -21.90
N GLN A 179 21.17 -22.75 -23.24
CA GLN A 179 22.15 -22.13 -24.15
C GLN A 179 21.86 -20.66 -24.42
N PHE A 180 20.69 -20.14 -24.01
CA PHE A 180 20.29 -18.77 -24.22
C PHE A 180 20.75 -17.89 -23.08
N SER A 181 21.34 -16.75 -23.40
CA SER A 181 21.74 -15.76 -22.40
C SER A 181 20.53 -15.07 -21.76
N SER A 182 19.45 -14.91 -22.53
CA SER A 182 18.16 -14.39 -22.07
C SER A 182 17.09 -14.69 -23.12
N PHE A 183 15.86 -14.95 -22.70
CA PHE A 183 14.75 -15.14 -23.63
C PHE A 183 13.38 -14.87 -22.96
N SER A 184 12.38 -14.67 -23.81
CA SER A 184 10.96 -14.68 -23.43
C SER A 184 10.17 -15.16 -24.64
N PHE A 185 9.53 -16.32 -24.51
CA PHE A 185 8.76 -16.96 -25.57
C PHE A 185 7.26 -16.74 -25.45
N ASN A 186 6.81 -16.13 -24.34
CA ASN A 186 5.40 -15.82 -24.17
C ASN A 186 5.02 -14.55 -24.95
N ASP A 187 4.61 -14.73 -26.21
CA ASP A 187 4.15 -13.67 -27.10
C ASP A 187 2.62 -13.56 -27.20
N SER A 188 1.92 -14.20 -26.27
CA SER A 188 0.45 -14.10 -26.12
C SER A 188 0.01 -12.99 -25.19
N VAL A 189 0.90 -12.49 -24.30
CA VAL A 189 0.62 -11.47 -23.30
C VAL A 189 1.01 -10.09 -23.80
N TRP A 190 0.18 -9.10 -23.50
CA TRP A 190 0.50 -7.69 -23.76
C TRP A 190 1.52 -7.18 -22.75
N ILE A 191 2.60 -6.58 -23.24
CA ILE A 191 3.63 -5.94 -22.44
C ILE A 191 3.89 -4.52 -22.93
N ASN A 192 4.35 -3.64 -22.04
CA ASN A 192 4.76 -2.30 -22.42
C ASN A 192 5.92 -2.37 -23.43
N LYS A 193 5.84 -1.59 -24.52
CA LYS A 193 6.85 -1.54 -25.57
C LYS A 193 8.23 -1.18 -25.02
N ASP A 194 8.32 -0.15 -24.19
CA ASP A 194 9.60 0.35 -23.70
C ASP A 194 10.22 -0.64 -22.70
N LEU A 195 9.41 -1.28 -21.86
CA LEU A 195 9.85 -2.37 -20.99
C LEU A 195 10.33 -3.60 -21.78
N PHE A 196 9.70 -3.91 -22.91
CA PHE A 196 10.18 -4.97 -23.80
C PHE A 196 11.57 -4.64 -24.36
N PHE A 197 11.70 -3.43 -24.92
CA PHE A 197 12.96 -3.01 -25.55
C PHE A 197 14.09 -2.72 -24.54
N SER A 198 13.80 -2.47 -23.27
CA SER A 198 14.83 -2.32 -22.23
C SER A 198 15.60 -3.61 -21.94
N LYS A 199 15.07 -4.77 -22.33
CA LYS A 199 15.74 -6.07 -22.22
C LYS A 199 16.68 -6.39 -23.39
N LEU A 200 16.74 -5.52 -24.38
CA LEU A 200 17.49 -5.67 -25.63
C LEU A 200 18.61 -4.61 -25.69
N PRO A 201 19.62 -4.82 -26.54
CA PRO A 201 20.66 -3.82 -26.71
C PRO A 201 20.09 -2.50 -27.25
N ASP A 202 20.88 -1.45 -27.25
CA ASP A 202 20.42 -0.16 -27.72
C ASP A 202 20.13 -0.19 -29.24
N ILE A 203 18.84 -0.19 -29.55
CA ILE A 203 18.31 -0.15 -30.90
C ILE A 203 17.83 1.27 -31.17
N LYS A 204 18.26 1.86 -32.30
CA LYS A 204 17.82 3.21 -32.69
C LYS A 204 16.30 3.32 -32.70
N THR A 205 15.75 4.41 -32.16
CA THR A 205 14.31 4.62 -31.97
C THR A 205 13.49 4.43 -33.23
N TYR A 206 13.98 4.88 -34.40
CA TYR A 206 13.26 4.71 -35.67
C TYR A 206 13.15 3.23 -36.07
N VAL A 207 14.16 2.39 -35.74
CA VAL A 207 14.14 0.96 -35.98
C VAL A 207 13.13 0.29 -35.06
N LYS A 208 13.14 0.61 -33.76
CA LYS A 208 12.13 0.14 -32.79
C LYS A 208 10.72 0.43 -33.29
N ASN A 209 10.45 1.65 -33.70
CA ASN A 209 9.14 2.06 -34.18
C ASN A 209 8.74 1.32 -35.48
N ASN A 210 9.67 1.10 -36.40
CA ASN A 210 9.39 0.36 -37.63
C ASN A 210 9.06 -1.12 -37.37
N ILE A 211 9.84 -1.80 -36.50
CA ILE A 211 9.61 -3.18 -36.09
C ILE A 211 8.22 -3.33 -35.47
N VAL A 212 7.85 -2.40 -34.58
CA VAL A 212 6.56 -2.43 -33.89
C VAL A 212 5.39 -2.18 -34.84
N LYS A 213 5.46 -1.15 -35.69
CA LYS A 213 4.38 -0.80 -36.63
C LYS A 213 4.09 -1.92 -37.64
N LYS A 214 5.12 -2.63 -38.11
CA LYS A 214 4.98 -3.66 -39.16
C LYS A 214 4.85 -5.07 -38.61
N ALA A 215 4.87 -5.26 -37.29
CA ALA A 215 4.85 -6.59 -36.65
C ALA A 215 5.93 -7.53 -37.24
N LEU A 216 7.17 -7.02 -37.34
CA LEU A 216 8.25 -7.70 -38.04
C LEU A 216 9.02 -8.67 -37.15
N PHE A 217 9.63 -9.69 -37.82
CA PHE A 217 10.80 -10.36 -37.30
C PHE A 217 12.01 -9.43 -37.53
N TYR A 218 12.82 -9.28 -36.47
CA TYR A 218 14.04 -8.49 -36.51
C TYR A 218 15.19 -9.24 -35.87
N GLN A 219 16.37 -9.05 -36.41
CA GLN A 219 17.60 -9.65 -35.94
C GLN A 219 18.64 -8.55 -35.77
N LEU A 220 19.33 -8.60 -34.65
CA LEU A 220 20.50 -7.76 -34.36
C LEU A 220 21.61 -8.68 -33.89
N GLU A 221 22.84 -8.37 -34.28
CA GLU A 221 24.03 -9.10 -33.87
C GLU A 221 25.09 -8.09 -33.41
N ASP A 222 25.70 -8.35 -32.27
CA ASP A 222 26.93 -7.68 -31.83
C ASP A 222 28.08 -8.66 -31.84
N SER A 223 29.24 -8.27 -31.33
CA SER A 223 30.48 -9.10 -31.35
C SER A 223 30.37 -10.40 -30.55
N LEU A 224 29.38 -10.56 -29.67
CA LEU A 224 29.25 -11.68 -28.76
C LEU A 224 27.94 -12.44 -28.95
N GLU A 225 26.84 -11.76 -29.31
CA GLU A 225 25.51 -12.29 -29.23
C GLU A 225 24.61 -11.93 -30.41
N LEU A 226 23.73 -12.88 -30.73
CA LEU A 226 22.64 -12.71 -31.67
C LEU A 226 21.34 -12.48 -30.90
N TYR A 227 20.61 -11.44 -31.26
CA TYR A 227 19.30 -11.10 -30.73
C TYR A 227 18.24 -11.35 -31.80
N LEU A 228 17.30 -12.20 -31.49
CA LEU A 228 16.13 -12.48 -32.34
C LEU A 228 14.91 -11.89 -31.68
N ILE A 229 14.15 -11.10 -32.43
CA ILE A 229 12.96 -10.38 -31.95
C ILE A 229 11.81 -10.65 -32.91
N LYS A 230 10.65 -10.98 -32.39
CA LYS A 230 9.40 -11.07 -33.14
C LYS A 230 8.31 -10.28 -32.43
N ILE A 231 7.76 -9.31 -33.12
CA ILE A 231 6.53 -8.64 -32.72
C ILE A 231 5.37 -9.32 -33.43
N ASN A 232 4.38 -9.80 -32.71
CA ASN A 232 3.20 -10.43 -33.28
C ASN A 232 2.06 -9.42 -33.45
N LYS A 233 1.83 -8.59 -32.42
CA LYS A 233 0.80 -7.54 -32.44
C LYS A 233 1.33 -6.30 -31.71
N SER A 234 0.79 -5.16 -32.09
CA SER A 234 1.05 -3.88 -31.43
C SER A 234 -0.24 -3.06 -31.33
N ILE A 235 -0.38 -2.32 -30.26
CA ILE A 235 -1.47 -1.36 -30.03
C ILE A 235 -0.81 -0.11 -29.46
N PHE A 236 -1.25 1.05 -29.90
CA PHE A 236 -0.58 2.30 -29.61
C PHE A 236 -1.31 3.09 -28.53
N ARG A 237 -0.58 4.04 -27.96
CA ARG A 237 -1.15 5.04 -27.05
C ARG A 237 -2.39 5.70 -27.68
N ASN A 238 -3.41 5.91 -26.85
CA ASN A 238 -4.74 6.43 -27.19
C ASN A 238 -5.67 5.44 -27.94
N ASP A 239 -5.19 4.27 -28.35
CA ASP A 239 -6.06 3.19 -28.80
C ASP A 239 -6.84 2.60 -27.60
N VAL A 240 -7.93 1.91 -27.90
CA VAL A 240 -8.71 1.20 -26.89
C VAL A 240 -7.91 0.03 -26.34
N SER A 241 -7.79 -0.04 -25.04
CA SER A 241 -7.08 -1.12 -24.36
C SER A 241 -7.72 -2.49 -24.62
N PRO A 242 -6.96 -3.52 -24.96
CA PRO A 242 -7.51 -4.87 -25.09
C PRO A 242 -8.05 -5.38 -23.75
N LEU A 243 -9.15 -6.10 -23.79
CA LEU A 243 -9.78 -6.68 -22.60
C LEU A 243 -8.79 -7.52 -21.78
N ASP A 244 -7.99 -8.35 -22.44
CA ASP A 244 -7.02 -9.24 -21.77
C ASP A 244 -5.97 -8.44 -20.98
N TYR A 245 -5.58 -7.29 -21.48
CA TYR A 245 -4.62 -6.41 -20.78
C TYR A 245 -5.24 -5.72 -19.58
N ILE A 246 -6.45 -5.20 -19.73
CA ILE A 246 -7.11 -4.38 -18.70
C ILE A 246 -7.94 -5.22 -17.71
N ARG A 247 -8.18 -6.52 -17.99
CA ARG A 247 -9.01 -7.41 -17.16
C ARG A 247 -8.71 -7.34 -15.66
N PRO A 248 -7.44 -7.37 -15.19
CA PRO A 248 -7.17 -7.23 -13.75
C PRO A 248 -7.64 -5.89 -13.19
N THR A 249 -7.46 -4.80 -13.93
CA THR A 249 -7.91 -3.46 -13.55
C THR A 249 -9.44 -3.38 -13.50
N LEU A 250 -10.12 -3.99 -14.48
CA LEU A 250 -11.59 -4.04 -14.49
C LEU A 250 -12.15 -4.81 -13.30
N LYS A 251 -11.52 -5.93 -12.92
CA LYS A 251 -11.89 -6.69 -11.72
C LYS A 251 -11.79 -5.82 -10.46
N GLN A 252 -10.73 -5.00 -10.33
CA GLN A 252 -10.58 -4.08 -9.21
C GLN A 252 -11.63 -2.95 -9.22
N ILE A 253 -11.93 -2.39 -10.39
CA ILE A 253 -12.97 -1.36 -10.53
C ILE A 253 -14.34 -1.92 -10.11
N LEU A 254 -14.69 -3.10 -10.59
CA LEU A 254 -15.96 -3.76 -10.26
C LEU A 254 -16.04 -4.15 -8.78
N LEU A 255 -14.95 -4.64 -8.21
CA LEU A 255 -14.86 -4.94 -6.79
C LEU A 255 -15.05 -3.68 -5.93
N ASN A 256 -14.40 -2.59 -6.29
CA ASN A 256 -14.56 -1.30 -5.60
C ASN A 256 -16.00 -0.76 -5.73
N LYS A 257 -16.62 -0.88 -6.92
CA LYS A 257 -18.02 -0.50 -7.13
C LYS A 257 -18.95 -1.32 -6.24
N LYS A 258 -18.76 -2.64 -6.20
CA LYS A 258 -19.53 -3.57 -5.36
C LYS A 258 -19.36 -3.24 -3.87
N LYS A 259 -18.12 -2.87 -3.45
CA LYS A 259 -17.86 -2.43 -2.08
C LYS A 259 -18.62 -1.15 -1.71
N LEU A 260 -18.58 -0.13 -2.59
CA LEU A 260 -19.31 1.12 -2.36
C LEU A 260 -20.84 0.90 -2.28
N GLU A 261 -21.38 0.05 -3.12
CA GLU A 261 -22.79 -0.31 -3.11
C GLU A 261 -23.17 -1.08 -1.85
N PHE A 262 -22.33 -2.03 -1.44
CA PHE A 262 -22.52 -2.76 -0.17
C PHE A 262 -22.56 -1.82 1.03
N VAL A 263 -21.57 -0.91 1.14
CA VAL A 263 -21.53 0.06 2.25
C VAL A 263 -22.76 0.95 2.27
N ARG A 264 -23.18 1.48 1.10
CA ARG A 264 -24.37 2.31 0.99
C ARG A 264 -25.65 1.56 1.45
N ASN A 265 -25.83 0.32 1.01
CA ASN A 265 -26.98 -0.49 1.40
C ASN A 265 -26.93 -0.81 2.90
N PHE A 266 -25.76 -1.17 3.42
CA PHE A 266 -25.54 -1.44 4.84
C PHE A 266 -25.87 -0.21 5.71
N GLU A 267 -25.39 0.99 5.32
CA GLU A 267 -25.72 2.24 6.04
C GLU A 267 -27.23 2.53 6.02
N LYS A 268 -27.87 2.31 4.86
CA LYS A 268 -29.32 2.47 4.74
C LYS A 268 -30.07 1.50 5.66
N ASP A 269 -29.70 0.22 5.65
CA ASP A 269 -30.34 -0.80 6.49
C ASP A 269 -30.18 -0.46 7.99
N LEU A 270 -28.99 0.04 8.41
CA LEU A 270 -28.76 0.51 9.78
C LEU A 270 -29.71 1.66 10.18
N ILE A 271 -29.94 2.62 9.28
CA ILE A 271 -30.83 3.75 9.54
C ILE A 271 -32.28 3.27 9.58
N ASP A 272 -32.69 2.40 8.66
CA ASP A 272 -34.04 1.85 8.61
C ASP A 272 -34.34 1.03 9.89
N ASP A 273 -33.40 0.21 10.36
CA ASP A 273 -33.48 -0.53 11.61
C ASP A 273 -33.60 0.40 12.83
N ALA A 274 -32.77 1.46 12.90
CA ALA A 274 -32.80 2.43 13.99
C ALA A 274 -34.17 3.17 14.07
N ILE A 275 -34.77 3.49 12.91
CA ILE A 275 -36.12 4.08 12.86
C ILE A 275 -37.17 3.09 13.37
N GLN A 276 -37.12 1.83 12.91
CA GLN A 276 -38.08 0.81 13.32
C GLN A 276 -38.00 0.52 14.82
N ASN A 277 -36.80 0.49 15.38
CA ASN A 277 -36.56 0.25 16.80
C ASN A 277 -36.76 1.49 17.68
N LYS A 278 -37.12 2.64 17.10
CA LYS A 278 -37.24 3.94 17.78
C LYS A 278 -35.94 4.42 18.45
N GLU A 279 -34.82 4.05 17.89
CA GLU A 279 -33.48 4.51 18.29
C GLU A 279 -33.12 5.84 17.60
N LEU A 280 -33.77 6.13 16.45
CA LEU A 280 -33.65 7.39 15.72
C LEU A 280 -34.99 8.11 15.70
N GLU A 281 -35.04 9.30 16.28
CA GLU A 281 -36.17 10.23 16.20
C GLU A 281 -35.68 11.54 15.53
N ILE A 282 -36.44 11.99 14.53
CA ILE A 282 -36.14 13.25 13.81
C ILE A 282 -37.13 14.31 14.29
N TYR A 283 -36.65 15.37 14.90
CA TYR A 283 -37.44 16.51 15.31
C TYR A 283 -37.34 17.60 14.25
N GLU A 284 -38.48 18.01 13.68
CA GLU A 284 -38.54 19.12 12.75
C GLU A 284 -38.18 20.41 13.49
N THR A 285 -37.16 21.14 13.01
CA THR A 285 -36.85 22.51 13.44
C THR A 285 -37.78 23.44 12.68
N ASN A 286 -38.79 23.97 13.39
CA ASN A 286 -39.63 25.06 12.88
C ASN A 286 -38.83 26.36 12.70
#